data_63cb0a02db9c4c8f4652086a5812b014
#
_entry.id   63cb0a02db9c4c8f4652086a5812b014
#
_cell.length_a   1.000
_cell.length_b   1.000
_cell.length_c   1.000
_cell.angle_alpha   90.00
_cell.angle_beta   90.00
_cell.angle_gamma   90.00
#
_symmetry.space_group_name_H-M   'P 1'
#
loop_
_entity.id
_entity.type
_entity.pdbx_description
1 polymer ?
#
loop_
_entity_poly.entity_id
_entity_poly.type
_entity_poly.pdbx_seq_one_letter_code
_entity_poly.pdbx_strand_id
1 'polypeptide(L)'
;MKEEFKEVKAAGSSQFNPGWHEALALRNLLISSEAVAKSALLREESRGAHTREDFPDENKDWLEYNIINRKGKDGKMETIKEKRGFPDSELKRIANSSIEELENEVKKDHEKLMPKV
;
A
#
# COMPACT_ATOMS: atom_id res chain seq x y z
N MET A 1 20.60 -10.44 -9.18
CA MET A 1 19.38 -11.12 -8.63
C MET A 1 18.40 -11.59 -9.70
N LYS A 2 17.80 -10.73 -10.58
CA LYS A 2 16.83 -11.22 -11.59
C LYS A 2 17.43 -12.13 -12.66
N GLU A 3 18.68 -11.95 -13.02
CA GLU A 3 19.39 -12.85 -13.93
C GLU A 3 19.75 -14.17 -13.25
N GLU A 4 20.23 -14.13 -12.03
CA GLU A 4 20.57 -15.31 -11.21
C GLU A 4 19.34 -16.17 -10.93
N PHE A 5 18.15 -15.57 -10.82
CA PHE A 5 16.89 -16.31 -10.66
C PHE A 5 16.66 -17.36 -11.76
N LYS A 6 17.11 -17.11 -13.00
CA LYS A 6 16.96 -18.04 -14.12
C LYS A 6 17.74 -19.34 -13.91
N GLU A 7 18.74 -19.32 -13.04
CA GLU A 7 19.62 -20.45 -12.73
C GLU A 7 19.20 -21.20 -11.46
N VAL A 8 18.17 -20.69 -10.74
CA VAL A 8 17.67 -21.33 -9.53
C VAL A 8 17.07 -22.69 -9.86
N LYS A 9 17.58 -23.73 -9.20
CA LYS A 9 17.14 -25.12 -9.34
C LYS A 9 16.78 -25.67 -7.96
N ALA A 10 15.68 -26.38 -7.86
CA ALA A 10 15.33 -27.18 -6.70
C ALA A 10 15.57 -28.65 -7.01
N ALA A 11 16.34 -29.34 -6.16
CA ALA A 11 16.57 -30.78 -6.29
C ALA A 11 15.34 -31.59 -5.87
N GLY A 12 15.16 -32.78 -6.44
CA GLY A 12 14.05 -33.69 -6.11
C GLY A 12 12.77 -33.46 -6.92
N SER A 13 11.72 -34.20 -6.55
CA SER A 13 10.38 -34.07 -7.17
C SER A 13 9.66 -32.82 -6.65
N SER A 14 8.61 -32.38 -7.36
CA SER A 14 7.74 -31.27 -6.90
C SER A 14 6.83 -31.67 -5.75
N GLN A 15 6.65 -32.97 -5.49
CA GLN A 15 5.74 -33.45 -4.45
C GLN A 15 6.41 -33.35 -3.07
N PHE A 16 5.74 -32.66 -2.13
CA PHE A 16 6.25 -32.44 -0.76
C PHE A 16 7.65 -31.82 -0.68
N ASN A 17 8.01 -30.96 -1.64
CA ASN A 17 9.31 -30.33 -1.74
C ASN A 17 9.23 -28.84 -1.40
N PRO A 18 9.62 -28.42 -0.18
CA PRO A 18 9.62 -27.01 0.22
C PRO A 18 10.50 -26.13 -0.67
N GLY A 19 11.70 -26.63 -1.06
CA GLY A 19 12.62 -25.91 -1.93
C GLY A 19 12.05 -25.61 -3.31
N TRP A 20 11.20 -26.49 -3.84
CA TRP A 20 10.50 -26.26 -5.10
C TRP A 20 9.46 -25.14 -4.96
N HIS A 21 8.70 -25.12 -3.85
CA HIS A 21 7.75 -24.03 -3.56
C HIS A 21 8.45 -22.70 -3.35
N GLU A 22 9.57 -22.69 -2.61
CA GLU A 22 10.39 -21.49 -2.40
C GLU A 22 10.96 -20.96 -3.70
N ALA A 23 11.47 -21.81 -4.57
CA ALA A 23 11.99 -21.43 -5.88
C ALA A 23 10.89 -20.77 -6.76
N LEU A 24 9.66 -21.30 -6.74
CA LEU A 24 8.53 -20.67 -7.44
C LEU A 24 8.12 -19.32 -6.82
N ALA A 25 8.12 -19.25 -5.50
CA ALA A 25 7.76 -18.02 -4.79
C ALA A 25 8.81 -16.91 -4.98
N LEU A 26 10.07 -17.25 -5.20
CA LEU A 26 11.18 -16.30 -5.33
C LEU A 26 10.94 -15.24 -6.40
N ARG A 27 10.34 -15.61 -7.53
CA ARG A 27 9.97 -14.65 -8.59
C ARG A 27 9.02 -13.56 -8.06
N ASN A 28 8.00 -13.96 -7.31
CA ASN A 28 7.00 -13.03 -6.75
C ASN A 28 7.63 -12.17 -5.67
N LEU A 29 8.49 -12.74 -4.83
CA LEU A 29 9.26 -12.02 -3.82
C LEU A 29 10.16 -10.94 -4.46
N LEU A 30 10.85 -11.24 -5.55
CA LEU A 30 11.69 -10.27 -6.26
C LEU A 30 10.87 -9.12 -6.85
N ILE A 31 9.68 -9.40 -7.40
CA ILE A 31 8.77 -8.36 -7.92
C ILE A 31 8.26 -7.47 -6.78
N SER A 32 7.82 -8.08 -5.68
CA SER A 32 7.32 -7.33 -4.51
C SER A 32 8.42 -6.48 -3.88
N SER A 33 9.63 -7.02 -3.74
CA SER A 33 10.79 -6.29 -3.21
C SER A 33 11.18 -5.11 -4.11
N GLU A 34 11.13 -5.28 -5.44
CA GLU A 34 11.37 -4.18 -6.38
C GLU A 34 10.32 -3.08 -6.23
N ALA A 35 9.04 -3.45 -6.08
CA ALA A 35 7.96 -2.48 -5.88
C ALA A 35 8.15 -1.68 -4.59
N VAL A 36 8.48 -2.37 -3.49
CA VAL A 36 8.77 -1.73 -2.20
C VAL A 36 9.96 -0.78 -2.31
N ALA A 37 11.08 -1.26 -2.86
CA ALA A 37 12.30 -0.46 -2.96
C ALA A 37 12.11 0.79 -3.83
N LYS A 38 11.47 0.66 -4.99
CA LYS A 38 11.19 1.79 -5.88
C LYS A 38 10.23 2.79 -5.27
N SER A 39 9.19 2.31 -4.56
CA SER A 39 8.23 3.18 -3.89
C SER A 39 8.88 3.92 -2.72
N ALA A 40 9.71 3.24 -1.92
CA ALA A 40 10.44 3.85 -0.82
C ALA A 40 11.44 4.90 -1.29
N LEU A 41 12.15 4.63 -2.39
CA LEU A 41 13.08 5.59 -2.97
C LEU A 41 12.38 6.84 -3.52
N LEU A 42 11.21 6.67 -4.15
CA LEU A 42 10.43 7.78 -4.70
C LEU A 42 9.80 8.67 -3.62
N ARG A 43 9.45 8.11 -2.45
CA ARG A 43 8.83 8.85 -1.35
C ARG A 43 9.87 9.65 -0.57
N GLU A 44 9.83 10.95 -0.70
CA GLU A 44 10.75 11.91 -0.07
C GLU A 44 10.14 12.48 1.22
N GLU A 45 9.85 11.61 2.16
CA GLU A 45 9.38 11.92 3.51
C GLU A 45 9.59 10.70 4.42
N SER A 46 9.49 10.89 5.73
CA SER A 46 9.33 9.81 6.72
C SER A 46 7.91 9.83 7.27
N ARG A 47 7.20 8.66 7.16
CA ARG A 47 5.81 8.53 7.60
C ARG A 47 5.48 7.09 7.98
N GLY A 48 4.91 6.91 9.16
CA GLY A 48 4.58 5.59 9.69
C GLY A 48 5.84 4.71 9.81
N ALA A 49 5.82 3.53 9.22
CA ALA A 49 6.98 2.63 9.20
C ALA A 49 8.01 2.96 8.11
N HIS A 50 7.74 3.94 7.23
CA HIS A 50 8.70 4.40 6.22
C HIS A 50 9.58 5.50 6.82
N THR A 51 10.87 5.20 6.98
CA THR A 51 11.85 6.13 7.54
C THR A 51 12.99 6.36 6.56
N ARG A 52 13.37 7.63 6.36
CA ARG A 52 14.50 8.04 5.53
C ARG A 52 15.38 9.01 6.31
N GLU A 53 16.68 8.76 6.32
CA GLU A 53 17.65 9.64 7.00
C GLU A 53 17.81 10.99 6.28
N ASP A 54 17.65 10.97 4.94
CA ASP A 54 17.73 12.17 4.09
C ASP A 54 16.42 13.00 4.07
N PHE A 55 15.30 12.45 4.51
CA PHE A 55 14.01 13.11 4.67
C PHE A 55 13.34 12.69 5.99
N PRO A 56 13.83 13.18 7.14
CA PRO A 56 13.42 12.66 8.46
C PRO A 56 12.00 13.06 8.86
N ASP A 57 11.43 14.09 8.24
CA ASP A 57 10.14 14.65 8.60
C ASP A 57 9.02 14.22 7.66
N GLU A 58 7.77 14.33 8.13
CA GLU A 58 6.59 14.17 7.30
C GLU A 58 6.41 15.37 6.37
N ASN A 59 6.08 15.12 5.12
CA ASN A 59 5.75 16.15 4.16
C ASN A 59 4.26 16.10 3.81
N LYS A 60 3.54 17.20 4.10
CA LYS A 60 2.08 17.30 3.89
C LYS A 60 1.69 17.16 2.42
N ASP A 61 2.54 17.54 1.49
CA ASP A 61 2.27 17.42 0.05
C ASP A 61 2.09 15.95 -0.36
N TRP A 62 2.77 15.02 0.33
CA TRP A 62 2.62 13.59 0.07
C TRP A 62 1.26 13.01 0.45
N LEU A 63 0.45 13.73 1.25
CA LEU A 63 -0.93 13.34 1.55
C LEU A 63 -1.84 13.40 0.31
N GLU A 64 -1.46 14.18 -0.70
CA GLU A 64 -2.24 14.34 -1.93
C GLU A 64 -1.88 13.31 -3.01
N TYR A 65 -0.90 12.44 -2.78
CA TYR A 65 -0.40 11.55 -3.81
C TYR A 65 -0.40 10.08 -3.38
N ASN A 66 -0.64 9.22 -4.36
CA ASN A 66 -0.39 7.80 -4.28
C ASN A 66 0.86 7.45 -5.10
N ILE A 67 1.59 6.42 -4.66
CA ILE A 67 2.63 5.79 -5.47
C ILE A 67 2.03 4.53 -6.09
N ILE A 68 2.06 4.46 -7.41
CA ILE A 68 1.48 3.37 -8.19
C ILE A 68 2.61 2.61 -8.88
N ASN A 69 2.66 1.30 -8.65
CA ASN A 69 3.54 0.41 -9.37
C ASN A 69 2.73 -0.36 -10.42
N ARG A 70 3.14 -0.30 -11.66
CA ARG A 70 2.49 -1.02 -12.77
C ARG A 70 3.50 -1.60 -13.74
N LYS A 71 3.05 -2.51 -14.58
CA LYS A 71 3.86 -3.03 -15.68
C LYS A 71 3.88 -1.99 -16.81
N GLY A 72 5.05 -1.50 -17.14
CA GLY A 72 5.28 -0.59 -18.24
C GLY A 72 5.18 -1.29 -19.61
N LYS A 73 5.17 -0.51 -20.68
CA LYS A 73 5.10 -1.01 -22.06
C LYS A 73 6.31 -1.84 -22.46
N ASP A 74 7.46 -1.59 -21.86
CA ASP A 74 8.70 -2.34 -22.03
C ASP A 74 8.75 -3.63 -21.19
N GLY A 75 7.67 -3.93 -20.47
CA GLY A 75 7.57 -5.09 -19.56
C GLY A 75 8.27 -4.94 -18.22
N LYS A 76 8.93 -3.79 -17.96
CA LYS A 76 9.56 -3.48 -16.69
C LYS A 76 8.57 -2.83 -15.74
N MET A 77 8.92 -2.77 -14.45
CA MET A 77 8.13 -2.08 -13.45
C MET A 77 8.30 -0.56 -13.60
N GLU A 78 7.20 0.11 -13.84
CA GLU A 78 7.08 1.56 -13.80
C GLU A 78 6.49 1.97 -12.44
N THR A 79 7.12 2.94 -11.77
CA THR A 79 6.66 3.49 -10.50
C THR A 79 6.37 4.97 -10.73
N ILE A 80 5.14 5.39 -10.48
CA ILE A 80 4.68 6.76 -10.72
C ILE A 80 4.07 7.37 -9.46
N LYS A 81 4.20 8.69 -9.35
CA LYS A 81 3.49 9.52 -8.37
C LYS A 81 2.23 10.06 -9.03
N GLU A 82 1.07 9.71 -8.51
CA GLU A 82 -0.23 10.11 -9.05
C GLU A 82 -1.05 10.84 -8.01
N LYS A 83 -1.65 11.95 -8.40
CA LYS A 83 -2.49 12.74 -7.50
C LYS A 83 -3.74 11.94 -7.15
N ARG A 84 -4.07 11.86 -5.86
CA ARG A 84 -5.29 11.22 -5.39
C ARG A 84 -6.51 11.98 -5.93
N GLY A 85 -7.54 11.24 -6.30
CA GLY A 85 -8.86 11.81 -6.51
C GLY A 85 -9.40 12.46 -5.24
N PHE A 86 -10.29 13.41 -5.38
CA PHE A 86 -10.99 13.98 -4.24
C PHE A 86 -11.91 12.90 -3.66
N PRO A 87 -11.88 12.67 -2.34
CA PRO A 87 -12.86 11.82 -1.71
C PRO A 87 -14.26 12.43 -1.86
N ASP A 88 -15.27 11.59 -1.81
CA ASP A 88 -16.66 12.02 -1.66
C ASP A 88 -16.77 13.02 -0.51
N SER A 89 -17.66 14.02 -0.66
CA SER A 89 -17.82 15.10 0.31
C SER A 89 -18.17 14.59 1.71
N GLU A 90 -18.96 13.53 1.78
CA GLU A 90 -19.35 12.88 3.05
C GLU A 90 -18.16 12.15 3.69
N LEU A 91 -17.39 11.41 2.91
CA LEU A 91 -16.18 10.75 3.40
C LEU A 91 -15.15 11.76 3.89
N LYS A 92 -15.02 12.90 3.19
CA LYS A 92 -14.13 13.99 3.62
C LYS A 92 -14.60 14.62 4.93
N ARG A 93 -15.91 14.79 5.10
CA ARG A 93 -16.51 15.29 6.34
C ARG A 93 -16.20 14.34 7.50
N ILE A 94 -16.48 13.05 7.33
CA ILE A 94 -16.23 12.01 8.33
C ILE A 94 -14.75 11.98 8.73
N ALA A 95 -13.86 12.01 7.75
CA ALA A 95 -12.40 11.96 8.00
C ALA A 95 -11.86 13.18 8.77
N ASN A 96 -12.57 14.32 8.73
CA ASN A 96 -12.19 15.54 9.44
C ASN A 96 -13.00 15.77 10.72
N SER A 97 -14.02 14.95 11.01
CA SER A 97 -14.81 15.02 12.24
C SER A 97 -14.08 14.36 13.40
N SER A 98 -14.31 14.85 14.61
CA SER A 98 -13.85 14.19 15.82
C SER A 98 -14.67 12.92 16.11
N ILE A 99 -14.11 11.98 16.87
CA ILE A 99 -14.82 10.76 17.30
C ILE A 99 -16.10 11.15 18.07
N GLU A 100 -16.02 12.14 18.94
CA GLU A 100 -17.15 12.61 19.75
C GLU A 100 -18.30 13.16 18.89
N GLU A 101 -17.99 13.90 17.82
CA GLU A 101 -18.99 14.40 16.87
C GLU A 101 -19.70 13.24 16.15
N LEU A 102 -18.95 12.25 15.68
CA LEU A 102 -19.50 11.09 14.99
C LEU A 102 -20.35 10.21 15.92
N GLU A 103 -19.92 9.99 17.16
CA GLU A 103 -20.72 9.26 18.17
C GLU A 103 -22.05 9.97 18.48
N ASN A 104 -22.05 11.30 18.57
CA ASN A 104 -23.25 12.07 18.81
C ASN A 104 -24.24 12.05 17.63
N GLU A 105 -23.72 11.99 16.39
CA GLU A 105 -24.56 11.80 15.19
C GLU A 105 -25.24 10.42 15.23
N VAL A 106 -24.48 9.36 15.48
CA VAL A 106 -25.02 7.99 15.57
C VAL A 106 -26.09 7.87 16.66
N LYS A 107 -25.88 8.49 17.83
CA LYS A 107 -26.88 8.50 18.91
C LYS A 107 -28.19 9.20 18.48
N LYS A 108 -28.08 10.37 17.84
CA LYS A 108 -29.24 11.11 17.34
C LYS A 108 -30.03 10.34 16.28
N ASP A 109 -29.34 9.64 15.40
CA ASP A 109 -29.99 8.84 14.38
C ASP A 109 -30.64 7.57 14.97
N HIS A 110 -30.03 6.98 15.99
CA HIS A 110 -30.63 5.88 16.75
C HIS A 110 -31.90 6.30 17.49
N GLU A 111 -31.91 7.50 18.11
CA GLU A 111 -33.08 8.05 18.80
C GLU A 111 -34.25 8.35 17.82
N LYS A 112 -33.96 8.73 16.58
CA LYS A 112 -34.97 8.94 15.54
C LYS A 112 -35.61 7.64 15.04
N LEU A 113 -34.86 6.54 15.09
CA LEU A 113 -35.31 5.23 14.63
C LEU A 113 -36.08 4.44 15.70
N MET A 114 -36.01 4.86 16.98
CA MET A 114 -36.78 4.24 18.05
C MET A 114 -38.23 4.74 18.01
N PRO A 115 -39.25 3.87 17.96
CA PRO A 115 -40.63 4.28 18.07
C PRO A 115 -40.84 4.94 19.43
N LYS A 116 -41.44 6.15 19.43
CA LYS A 116 -41.91 6.78 20.66
C LYS A 116 -43.01 5.90 21.23
N VAL A 117 -42.73 5.19 22.34
CA VAL A 117 -43.71 4.45 23.12
C VAL A 117 -44.62 5.44 23.85
#